data_553a5ccc0555a4a5107b2b3847948e20
#
_entry.id   553a5ccc0555a4a5107b2b3847948e20
#
_cell.length_a   1.000
_cell.length_b   1.000
_cell.length_c   1.000
_cell.angle_alpha   90.00
_cell.angle_beta   90.00
_cell.angle_gamma   90.00
#
_symmetry.space_group_name_H-M   'P 1'
#
loop_
_entity.id
_entity.type
_entity.pdbx_description
1 polymer ?
#
loop_
_entity_poly.entity_id
_entity_poly.type
_entity_poly.pdbx_seq_one_letter_code
_entity_poly.pdbx_strand_id
1 'polypeptide(L)'
;MASAGDSPDGPGAGVDPEDGSGSGHAAGSGSSSSAASDGASETEPGSAPGSAPGAGFPSWVQTIDERVDSWFEPLRGSPALDGAAKVITGLGDHGLMWAATTVWRARHTGPERKRSVRALAIAGVGSNLTNTALKAVIGRTRPDPAGLRVAAGGIPVRAPTSSSFPSGHTLAAFCAATVMSQRGDRRGNALLFASATLVGLSRLHLRAHHASDVVGGAAIGTVIGLLGRRLV
;
A
#
# COMPACT_ATOMS: atom_id res chain seq x y z
N MET A 1 -24.79 -41.09 -44.02
CA MET A 1 -26.21 -40.86 -43.76
C MET A 1 -26.27 -39.53 -43.03
N ALA A 2 -26.42 -38.39 -43.74
CA ALA A 2 -27.67 -37.79 -44.14
C ALA A 2 -28.49 -37.39 -42.91
N SER A 3 -28.89 -36.17 -42.63
CA SER A 3 -29.51 -35.09 -43.39
C SER A 3 -29.69 -33.94 -42.38
N ALA A 4 -29.30 -32.71 -42.56
CA ALA A 4 -29.97 -31.69 -43.35
C ALA A 4 -31.29 -31.18 -42.76
N GLY A 5 -31.39 -29.88 -42.70
CA GLY A 5 -32.60 -29.08 -42.71
C GLY A 5 -32.69 -28.16 -41.48
N ASP A 6 -33.04 -26.93 -41.47
CA ASP A 6 -33.31 -25.94 -42.52
C ASP A 6 -33.62 -24.65 -41.74
N SER A 7 -33.17 -23.50 -42.21
CA SER A 7 -33.74 -22.19 -41.87
C SER A 7 -35.02 -21.99 -42.69
N PRO A 8 -35.92 -21.05 -42.37
CA PRO A 8 -35.75 -19.68 -42.83
C PRO A 8 -36.46 -18.54 -42.04
N ASP A 9 -35.99 -17.36 -42.41
CA ASP A 9 -36.68 -16.10 -42.69
C ASP A 9 -37.32 -15.22 -41.59
N GLY A 10 -36.84 -13.97 -41.63
CA GLY A 10 -37.44 -12.76 -41.08
C GLY A 10 -38.70 -12.31 -41.92
N PRO A 11 -39.07 -11.04 -42.06
CA PRO A 11 -38.59 -9.74 -41.59
C PRO A 11 -39.72 -8.80 -41.09
N GLY A 12 -39.42 -7.56 -40.80
CA GLY A 12 -40.42 -6.47 -40.75
C GLY A 12 -39.98 -5.38 -39.78
N ALA A 13 -39.38 -4.30 -40.24
CA ALA A 13 -39.96 -3.06 -40.75
C ALA A 13 -40.75 -2.31 -39.66
N GLY A 14 -40.26 -1.19 -39.20
CA GLY A 14 -40.23 0.13 -39.77
C GLY A 14 -40.94 1.07 -38.84
N VAL A 15 -40.42 2.23 -38.69
CA VAL A 15 -41.04 3.56 -38.87
C VAL A 15 -40.53 4.58 -37.85
N ASP A 16 -39.67 5.48 -38.33
CA ASP A 16 -39.61 6.89 -37.92
C ASP A 16 -40.76 7.65 -38.62
N PRO A 17 -40.92 8.96 -38.48
CA PRO A 17 -40.39 10.03 -37.62
C PRO A 17 -41.48 11.02 -37.12
N GLU A 18 -41.07 12.20 -36.76
CA GLU A 18 -41.66 13.56 -36.76
C GLU A 18 -41.52 14.24 -35.40
N ASP A 19 -40.71 15.24 -35.25
CA ASP A 19 -40.76 16.65 -35.74
C ASP A 19 -41.75 17.50 -34.94
N GLY A 20 -41.26 18.55 -34.33
CA GLY A 20 -42.06 19.50 -33.53
C GLY A 20 -41.26 20.70 -33.03
N SER A 21 -40.95 21.60 -33.97
CA SER A 21 -40.45 22.96 -33.77
C SER A 21 -41.36 23.82 -32.90
N GLY A 22 -40.77 24.74 -32.12
CA GLY A 22 -41.54 25.78 -31.42
C GLY A 22 -40.62 26.90 -30.94
N SER A 23 -40.44 27.87 -31.78
CA SER A 23 -39.80 29.18 -31.57
C SER A 23 -40.60 30.07 -30.63
N GLY A 24 -39.90 30.91 -29.85
CA GLY A 24 -40.53 32.00 -29.10
C GLY A 24 -39.51 33.00 -28.55
N HIS A 25 -39.34 34.06 -29.32
CA HIS A 25 -38.67 35.31 -28.96
C HIS A 25 -39.36 36.03 -27.79
N ALA A 26 -38.60 36.70 -26.93
CA ALA A 26 -38.85 38.13 -26.62
C ALA A 26 -37.70 38.75 -25.83
N ALA A 27 -37.26 39.86 -26.33
CA ALA A 27 -36.30 40.80 -25.74
C ALA A 27 -36.96 41.65 -24.62
N GLY A 28 -36.19 42.08 -23.67
CA GLY A 28 -36.60 43.03 -22.67
C GLY A 28 -35.37 43.73 -22.04
N SER A 29 -35.11 44.89 -22.55
CA SER A 29 -34.10 45.86 -22.12
C SER A 29 -34.40 46.49 -20.74
N GLY A 30 -33.34 46.88 -20.03
CA GLY A 30 -33.48 48.07 -19.20
C GLY A 30 -32.84 48.05 -17.83
N SER A 31 -31.85 48.84 -17.77
CA SER A 31 -31.46 49.90 -16.85
C SER A 31 -30.58 49.57 -15.66
N SER A 32 -29.44 50.18 -15.77
CA SER A 32 -28.45 50.54 -14.74
C SER A 32 -29.04 51.09 -13.44
N SER A 33 -28.53 50.67 -12.30
CA SER A 33 -28.29 51.55 -11.16
C SER A 33 -27.11 51.06 -10.34
N SER A 34 -26.12 51.91 -10.24
CA SER A 34 -24.98 51.89 -9.36
C SER A 34 -25.44 52.04 -7.89
N ALA A 35 -24.97 51.20 -7.01
CA ALA A 35 -24.85 51.57 -5.59
C ALA A 35 -23.72 50.73 -4.95
N ALA A 36 -22.75 51.45 -4.51
CA ALA A 36 -21.75 51.33 -3.48
C ALA A 36 -21.60 50.00 -2.69
N SER A 37 -20.39 49.48 -2.82
CA SER A 37 -19.48 48.96 -1.79
C SER A 37 -20.02 48.81 -0.37
N ASP A 38 -20.07 47.60 0.11
CA ASP A 38 -19.64 47.31 1.47
C ASP A 38 -18.89 45.96 1.42
N GLY A 39 -17.58 46.09 1.76
CA GLY A 39 -16.68 44.94 1.86
C GLY A 39 -17.00 44.15 3.11
N ALA A 40 -17.75 43.05 2.93
CA ALA A 40 -17.74 41.99 3.86
C ALA A 40 -16.66 41.02 3.39
N SER A 41 -15.52 41.05 4.08
CA SER A 41 -14.53 40.00 4.02
C SER A 41 -15.18 38.70 4.49
N GLU A 42 -15.60 37.88 3.55
CA GLU A 42 -15.90 36.47 3.83
C GLU A 42 -14.60 35.85 4.32
N THR A 43 -14.49 35.74 5.63
CA THR A 43 -13.50 34.92 6.29
C THR A 43 -13.83 33.48 5.88
N GLU A 44 -13.05 32.96 4.92
CA GLU A 44 -13.05 31.52 4.64
C GLU A 44 -12.93 30.76 5.96
N PRO A 45 -13.77 29.74 6.22
CA PRO A 45 -13.63 28.92 7.40
C PRO A 45 -12.23 28.29 7.34
N GLY A 46 -11.38 28.70 8.28
CA GLY A 46 -10.00 28.27 8.37
C GLY A 46 -9.86 26.80 8.13
N SER A 47 -9.17 26.44 7.05
CA SER A 47 -8.64 25.12 6.84
C SER A 47 -7.89 24.74 8.11
N ALA A 48 -8.36 23.70 8.80
CA ALA A 48 -7.67 23.12 9.93
C ALA A 48 -6.20 22.95 9.52
N PRO A 49 -5.23 23.29 10.38
CA PRO A 49 -3.81 23.18 10.04
C PRO A 49 -3.56 21.72 9.66
N GLY A 50 -3.42 21.46 8.37
CA GLY A 50 -2.98 20.18 7.86
C GLY A 50 -1.66 19.88 8.54
N SER A 51 -1.60 18.77 9.28
CA SER A 51 -0.38 18.32 9.93
C SER A 51 0.70 18.29 8.87
N ALA A 52 1.75 19.10 9.05
CA ALA A 52 2.86 19.18 8.11
C ALA A 52 3.40 17.76 7.86
N PRO A 53 3.74 17.40 6.60
CA PRO A 53 4.34 16.09 6.29
C PRO A 53 5.56 15.90 7.18
N GLY A 54 5.57 14.82 7.99
CA GLY A 54 6.69 14.53 8.89
C GLY A 54 6.57 15.07 10.32
N ALA A 55 5.39 15.57 10.74
CA ALA A 55 5.15 15.96 12.13
C ALA A 55 5.56 14.83 13.09
N GLY A 56 6.55 15.08 13.95
CA GLY A 56 7.06 14.13 14.96
C GLY A 56 8.46 13.56 14.69
N PHE A 57 9.06 13.78 13.52
CA PHE A 57 10.43 13.34 13.24
C PHE A 57 11.37 14.53 13.04
N PRO A 58 12.64 14.47 13.53
CA PRO A 58 13.63 15.51 13.33
C PRO A 58 13.87 15.81 11.85
N SER A 59 14.20 17.08 11.51
CA SER A 59 14.41 17.50 10.13
C SER A 59 15.48 16.71 9.38
N TRP A 60 16.55 16.30 10.07
CA TRP A 60 17.58 15.45 9.47
C TRP A 60 17.05 14.07 9.03
N VAL A 61 16.06 13.49 9.74
CA VAL A 61 15.40 12.24 9.31
C VAL A 61 14.61 12.48 8.03
N GLN A 62 13.87 13.59 7.95
CA GLN A 62 13.12 13.96 6.76
C GLN A 62 14.04 14.15 5.55
N THR A 63 15.18 14.82 5.72
CA THR A 63 16.18 14.99 4.67
C THR A 63 16.73 13.64 4.18
N ILE A 64 16.97 12.68 5.08
CA ILE A 64 17.39 11.32 4.69
C ILE A 64 16.26 10.62 3.93
N ASP A 65 15.03 10.71 4.39
CA ASP A 65 13.87 10.09 3.75
C ASP A 65 13.68 10.62 2.32
N GLU A 66 13.75 11.93 2.12
CA GLU A 66 13.65 12.59 0.81
C GLU A 66 14.78 12.16 -0.12
N ARG A 67 16.02 12.10 0.40
CA ARG A 67 17.17 11.65 -0.37
C ARG A 67 17.04 10.19 -0.81
N VAL A 68 16.59 9.32 0.06
CA VAL A 68 16.36 7.91 -0.30
C VAL A 68 15.20 7.80 -1.30
N ASP A 69 14.12 8.56 -1.13
CA ASP A 69 12.99 8.56 -2.07
C ASP A 69 13.44 8.98 -3.48
N SER A 70 14.33 9.98 -3.59
CA SER A 70 14.88 10.44 -4.87
C SER A 70 15.70 9.36 -5.61
N TRP A 71 16.32 8.41 -4.92
CA TRP A 71 17.02 7.29 -5.55
C TRP A 71 16.07 6.31 -6.24
N PHE A 72 14.83 6.23 -5.77
CA PHE A 72 13.81 5.37 -6.38
C PHE A 72 13.07 6.04 -7.53
N GLU A 73 13.14 7.40 -7.65
CA GLU A 73 12.40 8.13 -8.68
C GLU A 73 12.67 7.64 -10.10
N PRO A 74 13.94 7.45 -10.56
CA PRO A 74 14.21 6.96 -11.91
C PRO A 74 13.81 5.51 -12.16
N LEU A 75 13.51 4.74 -11.10
CA LEU A 75 13.10 3.34 -11.20
C LEU A 75 11.58 3.19 -11.30
N ARG A 76 10.82 4.21 -10.91
CA ARG A 76 9.36 4.23 -10.92
C ARG A 76 8.83 4.46 -12.34
N GLY A 77 7.65 3.90 -12.63
CA GLY A 77 7.07 3.92 -13.98
C GLY A 77 7.61 2.84 -14.92
N SER A 78 8.60 2.05 -14.48
CA SER A 78 9.01 0.85 -15.20
C SER A 78 8.01 -0.29 -14.93
N PRO A 79 7.27 -0.79 -15.95
CA PRO A 79 6.26 -1.83 -15.74
C PRO A 79 6.81 -3.08 -15.05
N ALA A 80 8.07 -3.44 -15.36
CA ALA A 80 8.74 -4.59 -14.77
C ALA A 80 9.04 -4.39 -13.28
N LEU A 81 9.60 -3.23 -12.90
CA LEU A 81 9.97 -2.93 -11.51
C LEU A 81 8.72 -2.67 -10.66
N ASP A 82 7.75 -1.94 -11.19
CA ASP A 82 6.47 -1.70 -10.53
C ASP A 82 5.70 -3.01 -10.33
N GLY A 83 5.70 -3.88 -11.35
CA GLY A 83 5.12 -5.22 -11.27
C GLY A 83 5.82 -6.08 -10.23
N ALA A 84 7.15 -6.11 -10.21
CA ALA A 84 7.94 -6.84 -9.23
C ALA A 84 7.67 -6.33 -7.80
N ALA A 85 7.66 -5.02 -7.59
CA ALA A 85 7.37 -4.43 -6.28
C ALA A 85 5.96 -4.78 -5.77
N LYS A 86 4.95 -4.82 -6.66
CA LYS A 86 3.59 -5.24 -6.33
C LYS A 86 3.54 -6.72 -5.94
N VAL A 87 4.20 -7.59 -6.71
CA VAL A 87 4.26 -9.03 -6.40
C VAL A 87 4.97 -9.28 -5.07
N ILE A 88 6.12 -8.65 -4.84
CA ILE A 88 6.88 -8.79 -3.59
C ILE A 88 6.06 -8.30 -2.40
N THR A 89 5.40 -7.14 -2.53
CA THR A 89 4.51 -6.63 -1.50
C THR A 89 3.35 -7.59 -1.25
N GLY A 90 2.68 -8.08 -2.30
CA GLY A 90 1.56 -9.03 -2.18
C GLY A 90 1.96 -10.36 -1.54
N LEU A 91 3.15 -10.87 -1.83
CA LEU A 91 3.69 -12.05 -1.14
C LEU A 91 4.01 -11.77 0.34
N GLY A 92 4.37 -10.53 0.66
CA GLY A 92 4.53 -10.06 2.04
C GLY A 92 3.20 -9.83 2.77
N ASP A 93 2.13 -9.53 2.03
CA ASP A 93 0.79 -9.37 2.58
C ASP A 93 0.29 -10.70 3.16
N HIS A 94 -0.39 -10.62 4.29
CA HIS A 94 -0.95 -11.80 4.97
C HIS A 94 0.07 -12.89 5.34
N GLY A 95 1.37 -12.62 5.21
CA GLY A 95 2.42 -13.55 5.59
C GLY A 95 2.53 -14.80 4.69
N LEU A 96 1.99 -14.78 3.47
CA LEU A 96 1.96 -15.93 2.55
C LEU A 96 3.35 -16.52 2.30
N MET A 97 4.36 -15.68 2.06
CA MET A 97 5.73 -16.11 1.87
C MET A 97 6.28 -16.83 3.11
N TRP A 98 5.97 -16.33 4.30
CA TRP A 98 6.41 -16.92 5.56
C TRP A 98 5.64 -18.17 5.89
N ALA A 99 4.35 -18.22 5.56
CA ALA A 99 3.55 -19.44 5.67
C ALA A 99 4.09 -20.54 4.73
N ALA A 100 4.39 -20.21 3.48
CA ALA A 100 5.00 -21.15 2.53
C ALA A 100 6.35 -21.67 3.02
N THR A 101 7.21 -20.79 3.55
CA THR A 101 8.50 -21.15 4.15
C THR A 101 8.30 -22.08 5.36
N THR A 102 7.30 -21.79 6.19
CA THR A 102 6.94 -22.62 7.35
C THR A 102 6.47 -24.00 6.92
N VAL A 103 5.58 -24.08 5.93
CA VAL A 103 5.09 -25.35 5.37
C VAL A 103 6.24 -26.15 4.76
N TRP A 104 7.11 -25.50 4.01
CA TRP A 104 8.29 -26.16 3.43
C TRP A 104 9.19 -26.77 4.52
N ARG A 105 9.48 -26.02 5.57
CA ARG A 105 10.30 -26.49 6.71
C ARG A 105 9.56 -27.53 7.55
N ALA A 106 8.25 -27.42 7.70
CA ALA A 106 7.44 -28.35 8.48
C ALA A 106 7.31 -29.75 7.84
N ARG A 107 7.70 -29.90 6.57
CA ARG A 107 7.79 -31.22 5.91
C ARG A 107 8.93 -32.07 6.45
N HIS A 108 9.92 -31.43 7.06
CA HIS A 108 11.00 -32.10 7.75
C HIS A 108 10.55 -32.38 9.18
N THR A 109 10.89 -33.31 9.88
CA THR A 109 10.69 -33.79 11.25
C THR A 109 9.77 -33.05 12.26
N GLY A 110 9.20 -33.77 13.24
CA GLY A 110 8.26 -33.26 14.23
C GLY A 110 8.73 -32.06 15.08
N PRO A 111 9.99 -32.00 15.59
CA PRO A 111 10.49 -30.85 16.35
C PRO A 111 10.58 -29.57 15.53
N GLU A 112 11.05 -29.67 14.28
CA GLU A 112 11.16 -28.53 13.34
C GLU A 112 9.78 -27.97 12.97
N ARG A 113 8.77 -28.82 12.85
CA ARG A 113 7.38 -28.39 12.59
C ARG A 113 6.84 -27.54 13.72
N LYS A 114 6.99 -27.96 14.98
CA LYS A 114 6.53 -27.20 16.14
C LYS A 114 7.22 -25.84 16.22
N ARG A 115 8.54 -25.82 15.98
CA ARG A 115 9.34 -24.60 15.95
C ARG A 115 8.86 -23.65 14.85
N SER A 116 8.68 -24.14 13.63
CA SER A 116 8.24 -23.32 12.50
C SER A 116 6.84 -22.73 12.71
N VAL A 117 5.90 -23.49 13.28
CA VAL A 117 4.54 -23.01 13.61
C VAL A 117 4.59 -21.92 14.69
N ARG A 118 5.40 -22.12 15.76
CA ARG A 118 5.59 -21.08 16.79
C ARG A 118 6.23 -19.83 16.23
N ALA A 119 7.23 -19.98 15.36
CA ALA A 119 7.89 -18.87 14.67
C ALA A 119 6.88 -18.07 13.84
N LEU A 120 6.00 -18.73 13.09
CA LEU A 120 4.96 -18.05 12.32
C LEU A 120 3.96 -17.33 13.22
N ALA A 121 3.54 -17.94 14.34
CA ALA A 121 2.64 -17.32 15.29
C ALA A 121 3.26 -16.05 15.92
N ILE A 122 4.53 -16.11 16.31
CA ILE A 122 5.26 -14.95 16.86
C ILE A 122 5.41 -13.87 15.79
N ALA A 123 5.80 -14.24 14.56
CA ALA A 123 5.93 -13.28 13.47
C ALA A 123 4.59 -12.66 13.09
N GLY A 124 3.49 -13.41 13.06
CA GLY A 124 2.15 -12.92 12.73
C GLY A 124 1.53 -12.10 13.86
N VAL A 125 1.34 -12.72 15.01
CA VAL A 125 0.62 -12.09 16.13
C VAL A 125 1.47 -11.03 16.82
N GLY A 126 2.72 -11.36 17.16
CA GLY A 126 3.61 -10.44 17.89
C GLY A 126 3.92 -9.19 17.09
N SER A 127 4.23 -9.34 15.79
CA SER A 127 4.51 -8.20 14.93
C SER A 127 3.26 -7.32 14.72
N ASN A 128 2.08 -7.93 14.56
CA ASN A 128 0.84 -7.20 14.32
C ASN A 128 0.40 -6.39 15.54
N LEU A 129 0.42 -6.98 16.73
CA LEU A 129 0.10 -6.28 17.97
C LEU A 129 1.05 -5.10 18.22
N THR A 130 2.36 -5.32 18.05
CA THR A 130 3.36 -4.25 18.21
C THR A 130 3.16 -3.15 17.18
N ASN A 131 2.95 -3.51 15.91
CA ASN A 131 2.71 -2.55 14.85
C ASN A 131 1.45 -1.70 15.12
N THR A 132 0.36 -2.32 15.56
CA THR A 132 -0.89 -1.64 15.89
C THR A 132 -0.71 -0.68 17.07
N ALA A 133 -0.05 -1.13 18.13
CA ALA A 133 0.23 -0.29 19.30
C ALA A 133 1.10 0.93 18.95
N LEU A 134 2.18 0.73 18.19
CA LEU A 134 3.06 1.83 17.78
C LEU A 134 2.36 2.81 16.86
N LYS A 135 1.55 2.34 15.93
CA LYS A 135 0.77 3.21 15.03
C LYS A 135 -0.29 4.02 15.75
N ALA A 136 -0.83 3.53 16.84
CA ALA A 136 -1.77 4.27 17.67
C ALA A 136 -1.11 5.45 18.40
N VAL A 137 0.19 5.34 18.70
CA VAL A 137 0.97 6.37 19.41
C VAL A 137 1.64 7.35 18.45
N ILE A 138 2.16 6.84 17.30
CA ILE A 138 2.95 7.62 16.36
C ILE A 138 2.10 7.98 15.14
N GLY A 139 1.62 9.24 15.10
CA GLY A 139 0.75 9.76 14.04
C GLY A 139 1.51 10.31 12.82
N ARG A 140 2.30 9.48 12.10
CA ARG A 140 3.08 9.92 10.94
C ARG A 140 2.32 9.81 9.63
N THR A 141 2.35 10.86 8.79
CA THR A 141 1.80 10.84 7.43
C THR A 141 2.64 9.99 6.48
N ARG A 142 2.02 9.48 5.42
CA ARG A 142 2.71 8.68 4.37
C ARG A 142 3.30 9.60 3.29
N PRO A 143 4.34 9.14 2.54
CA PRO A 143 5.01 9.95 1.53
C PRO A 143 4.06 10.45 0.44
N ASP A 144 3.24 9.59 -0.13
CA ASP A 144 2.31 9.95 -1.20
C ASP A 144 1.13 8.97 -1.27
N PRO A 145 -0.03 9.34 -0.68
CA PRO A 145 -1.23 8.53 -0.80
C PRO A 145 -1.80 8.46 -2.24
N ALA A 146 -1.50 9.46 -3.09
CA ALA A 146 -1.97 9.49 -4.47
C ALA A 146 -1.10 8.60 -5.37
N GLY A 147 0.21 8.60 -5.19
CA GLY A 147 1.15 7.74 -5.92
C GLY A 147 0.89 6.25 -5.69
N LEU A 148 0.45 5.88 -4.49
CA LEU A 148 0.03 4.51 -4.20
C LEU A 148 -1.15 4.05 -5.09
N ARG A 149 -2.08 4.94 -5.43
CA ARG A 149 -3.22 4.66 -6.33
C ARG A 149 -2.76 4.46 -7.76
N VAL A 150 -1.83 5.28 -8.24
CA VAL A 150 -1.27 5.17 -9.60
C VAL A 150 -0.46 3.87 -9.73
N ALA A 151 0.38 3.57 -8.75
CA ALA A 151 1.15 2.32 -8.71
C ALA A 151 0.26 1.07 -8.71
N ALA A 152 -0.96 1.15 -8.18
CA ALA A 152 -1.93 0.06 -8.20
C ALA A 152 -2.61 -0.15 -9.57
N GLY A 153 -2.21 0.57 -10.63
CA GLY A 153 -2.79 0.41 -11.98
C GLY A 153 -4.22 0.92 -12.10
N GLY A 154 -4.57 1.98 -11.36
CA GLY A 154 -5.91 2.58 -11.40
C GLY A 154 -6.97 1.83 -10.59
N ILE A 155 -6.66 0.69 -10.00
CA ILE A 155 -7.56 0.04 -9.02
C ILE A 155 -7.60 0.95 -7.78
N PRO A 156 -8.79 1.37 -7.32
CA PRO A 156 -8.89 2.24 -6.15
C PRO A 156 -8.43 1.51 -4.90
N VAL A 157 -7.14 1.60 -4.61
CA VAL A 157 -6.59 1.15 -3.34
C VAL A 157 -6.92 2.25 -2.32
N ARG A 158 -7.76 1.93 -1.36
CA ARG A 158 -8.04 2.84 -0.24
C ARG A 158 -6.72 3.14 0.46
N ALA A 159 -6.28 4.39 0.40
CA ALA A 159 -5.08 4.82 1.11
C ALA A 159 -5.26 4.48 2.60
N PRO A 160 -4.32 3.75 3.23
CA PRO A 160 -4.44 3.43 4.63
C PRO A 160 -4.45 4.72 5.46
N THR A 161 -5.45 4.91 6.29
CA THR A 161 -5.57 6.07 7.21
C THR A 161 -4.64 5.93 8.43
N SER A 162 -4.02 4.77 8.61
CA SER A 162 -3.10 4.52 9.72
C SER A 162 -1.74 5.18 9.53
N SER A 163 -1.07 5.51 10.64
CA SER A 163 0.31 6.02 10.66
C SER A 163 1.24 5.25 9.71
N SER A 164 2.19 5.98 9.08
CA SER A 164 3.20 5.36 8.23
C SER A 164 4.27 4.62 9.04
N PHE A 165 4.60 5.09 10.25
CA PHE A 165 5.61 4.48 11.11
C PHE A 165 4.99 3.53 12.14
N PRO A 166 5.63 2.39 12.37
CA PRO A 166 6.64 1.75 11.54
C PRO A 166 6.03 1.05 10.31
N SER A 167 6.87 0.64 9.33
CA SER A 167 6.42 -0.20 8.22
C SER A 167 6.05 -1.60 8.71
N GLY A 168 4.74 -1.90 8.74
CA GLY A 168 4.24 -3.19 9.25
C GLY A 168 4.72 -4.39 8.44
N HIS A 169 4.82 -4.28 7.10
CA HIS A 169 5.36 -5.33 6.24
C HIS A 169 6.81 -5.64 6.55
N THR A 170 7.63 -4.59 6.69
CA THR A 170 9.04 -4.74 7.01
C THR A 170 9.23 -5.31 8.42
N LEU A 171 8.45 -4.84 9.38
CA LEU A 171 8.47 -5.33 10.75
C LEU A 171 8.15 -6.83 10.80
N ALA A 172 7.06 -7.26 10.17
CA ALA A 172 6.68 -8.67 10.11
C ALA A 172 7.72 -9.52 9.37
N ALA A 173 8.27 -9.01 8.25
CA ALA A 173 9.28 -9.70 7.47
C ALA A 173 10.57 -9.94 8.25
N PHE A 174 11.10 -8.91 8.91
CA PHE A 174 12.33 -9.05 9.70
C PHE A 174 12.11 -9.85 10.98
N CYS A 175 10.94 -9.76 11.60
CA CYS A 175 10.56 -10.63 12.72
C CYS A 175 10.58 -12.10 12.27
N ALA A 176 9.90 -12.43 11.17
CA ALA A 176 9.86 -13.78 10.62
C ALA A 176 11.25 -14.28 10.24
N ALA A 177 12.04 -13.49 9.49
CA ALA A 177 13.40 -13.85 9.11
C ALA A 177 14.27 -14.15 10.34
N THR A 178 14.16 -13.35 11.40
CA THR A 178 14.93 -13.50 12.62
C THR A 178 14.52 -14.74 13.40
N VAL A 179 13.21 -14.96 13.65
CA VAL A 179 12.74 -16.13 14.40
C VAL A 179 13.05 -17.42 13.66
N MET A 180 12.95 -17.42 12.32
CA MET A 180 13.18 -18.59 11.49
C MET A 180 14.66 -18.87 11.21
N SER A 181 15.57 -17.93 11.45
CA SER A 181 17.00 -18.12 11.21
C SER A 181 17.60 -19.19 12.13
N GLN A 182 18.53 -19.99 11.59
CA GLN A 182 19.14 -21.13 12.31
C GLN A 182 20.65 -20.96 12.40
N ARG A 183 21.24 -21.43 13.53
CA ARG A 183 22.70 -21.46 13.67
C ARG A 183 23.29 -22.44 12.66
N GLY A 184 24.34 -22.02 11.96
CA GLY A 184 25.03 -22.85 10.97
C GLY A 184 24.45 -22.78 9.55
N ASP A 185 23.18 -22.38 9.37
CA ASP A 185 22.58 -22.23 8.05
C ASP A 185 22.80 -20.80 7.47
N ARG A 186 24.03 -20.52 7.03
CA ARG A 186 24.37 -19.21 6.47
C ARG A 186 23.56 -18.88 5.21
N ARG A 187 23.38 -19.86 4.31
CA ARG A 187 22.65 -19.65 3.04
C ARG A 187 21.16 -19.42 3.26
N GLY A 188 20.52 -20.24 4.06
CA GLY A 188 19.10 -20.08 4.38
C GLY A 188 18.84 -18.76 5.10
N ASN A 189 19.68 -18.40 6.05
CA ASN A 189 19.57 -17.11 6.75
C ASN A 189 19.76 -15.93 5.79
N ALA A 190 20.73 -15.98 4.87
CA ALA A 190 20.91 -14.93 3.87
C ALA A 190 19.68 -14.78 2.98
N LEU A 191 19.06 -15.87 2.55
CA LEU A 191 17.82 -15.84 1.77
C LEU A 191 16.64 -15.26 2.56
N LEU A 192 16.49 -15.61 3.84
CA LEU A 192 15.44 -15.05 4.69
C LEU A 192 15.58 -13.52 4.83
N PHE A 193 16.78 -13.04 5.15
CA PHE A 193 17.02 -11.60 5.30
C PHE A 193 17.01 -10.85 3.97
N ALA A 194 17.47 -11.43 2.87
CA ALA A 194 17.34 -10.86 1.53
C ALA A 194 15.86 -10.70 1.16
N SER A 195 15.03 -11.70 1.41
CA SER A 195 13.59 -11.63 1.17
C SER A 195 12.92 -10.53 2.02
N ALA A 196 13.27 -10.42 3.31
CA ALA A 196 12.78 -9.36 4.17
C ALA A 196 13.20 -7.96 3.69
N THR A 197 14.44 -7.84 3.21
CA THR A 197 14.95 -6.59 2.62
C THR A 197 14.19 -6.24 1.35
N LEU A 198 13.94 -7.19 0.45
CA LEU A 198 13.15 -6.96 -0.77
C LEU A 198 11.73 -6.49 -0.43
N VAL A 199 11.10 -7.04 0.60
CA VAL A 199 9.82 -6.53 1.09
C VAL A 199 9.95 -5.07 1.52
N GLY A 200 10.98 -4.70 2.29
CA GLY A 200 11.22 -3.31 2.69
C GLY A 200 11.42 -2.37 1.49
N LEU A 201 12.27 -2.77 0.53
CA LEU A 201 12.54 -2.00 -0.69
C LEU A 201 11.29 -1.83 -1.55
N SER A 202 10.42 -2.84 -1.65
CA SER A 202 9.15 -2.71 -2.37
C SER A 202 8.25 -1.63 -1.76
N ARG A 203 8.32 -1.42 -0.42
CA ARG A 203 7.53 -0.37 0.26
C ARG A 203 8.04 1.04 -0.07
N LEU A 204 9.35 1.21 -0.26
CA LEU A 204 9.96 2.45 -0.72
C LEU A 204 9.62 2.73 -2.17
N HIS A 205 9.77 1.73 -3.04
CA HIS A 205 9.46 1.85 -4.47
C HIS A 205 8.00 2.28 -4.70
N LEU A 206 7.06 1.72 -3.95
CA LEU A 206 5.62 2.03 -4.03
C LEU A 206 5.22 3.30 -3.26
N ARG A 207 6.14 4.09 -2.71
CA ARG A 207 5.86 5.27 -1.87
C ARG A 207 4.88 5.02 -0.71
N ALA A 208 4.80 3.77 -0.25
CA ALA A 208 3.92 3.40 0.85
C ALA A 208 4.48 3.81 2.22
N HIS A 209 5.80 3.94 2.32
CA HIS A 209 6.54 4.25 3.54
C HIS A 209 7.79 5.06 3.25
N HIS A 210 8.23 5.86 4.22
CA HIS A 210 9.53 6.52 4.22
C HIS A 210 10.65 5.52 4.55
N ALA A 211 11.90 5.86 4.22
CA ALA A 211 13.06 5.02 4.52
C ALA A 211 13.19 4.74 6.02
N SER A 212 12.99 5.76 6.85
CA SER A 212 13.01 5.63 8.31
C SER A 212 11.90 4.72 8.85
N ASP A 213 10.71 4.64 8.21
CA ASP A 213 9.66 3.69 8.58
C ASP A 213 10.10 2.25 8.32
N VAL A 214 10.80 2.03 7.21
CA VAL A 214 11.33 0.72 6.81
C VAL A 214 12.46 0.29 7.76
N VAL A 215 13.42 1.18 8.03
CA VAL A 215 14.52 0.91 8.96
C VAL A 215 14.00 0.67 10.38
N GLY A 216 13.08 1.50 10.85
CA GLY A 216 12.42 1.33 12.14
C GLY A 216 11.65 0.01 12.23
N GLY A 217 10.90 -0.34 11.18
CA GLY A 217 10.23 -1.62 11.07
C GLY A 217 11.19 -2.81 11.13
N ALA A 218 12.30 -2.74 10.39
CA ALA A 218 13.34 -3.78 10.39
C ALA A 218 13.98 -3.96 11.78
N ALA A 219 14.34 -2.87 12.42
CA ALA A 219 14.94 -2.89 13.76
C ALA A 219 13.98 -3.50 14.80
N ILE A 220 12.74 -2.99 14.86
CA ILE A 220 11.72 -3.46 15.79
C ILE A 220 11.38 -4.93 15.52
N GLY A 221 11.18 -5.31 14.25
CA GLY A 221 10.90 -6.69 13.87
C GLY A 221 12.04 -7.65 14.26
N THR A 222 13.28 -7.21 14.09
CA THR A 222 14.46 -7.99 14.53
C THR A 222 14.48 -8.19 16.05
N VAL A 223 14.20 -7.13 16.83
CA VAL A 223 14.15 -7.23 18.30
C VAL A 223 13.06 -8.21 18.74
N ILE A 224 11.85 -8.09 18.19
CA ILE A 224 10.75 -9.02 18.49
C ILE A 224 11.15 -10.45 18.10
N GLY A 225 11.77 -10.61 16.93
CA GLY A 225 12.26 -11.91 16.46
C GLY A 225 13.31 -12.52 17.37
N LEU A 226 14.25 -11.74 17.89
CA LEU A 226 15.27 -12.19 18.86
C LEU A 226 14.65 -12.63 20.18
N LEU A 227 13.69 -11.86 20.69
CA LEU A 227 12.93 -12.24 21.89
C LEU A 227 12.12 -13.52 21.65
N GLY A 228 11.42 -13.58 20.50
CA GLY A 228 10.61 -14.72 20.11
C GLY A 228 11.42 -16.01 19.92
N ARG A 229 12.68 -15.93 19.49
CA ARG A 229 13.57 -17.11 19.38
C ARG A 229 13.80 -17.84 20.69
N ARG A 230 13.62 -17.16 21.83
CA ARG A 230 13.71 -17.81 23.15
C ARG A 230 12.52 -18.71 23.47
N LEU A 231 11.43 -18.55 22.71
CA LEU A 231 10.18 -19.28 22.89
C LEU A 231 10.02 -20.44 21.89
N VAL A 232 10.92 -20.57 20.91
CA VAL A 232 10.91 -21.59 19.85
C VAL A 232 12.20 -22.41 19.86
#